data_914dde360685b1994f6cd8570cc335fb
#
_entry.id   914dde360685b1994f6cd8570cc335fb
#
_cell.length_a   1.000
_cell.length_b   1.000
_cell.length_c   1.000
_cell.angle_alpha   90.00
_cell.angle_beta   90.00
_cell.angle_gamma   90.00
#
_symmetry.space_group_name_H-M   'P 1'
#
loop_
_entity.id
_entity.type
_entity.pdbx_description
1 polymer ?
#
loop_
_entity_poly.entity_id
_entity_poly.type
_entity_poly.pdbx_seq_one_letter_code
_entity_poly.pdbx_strand_id
1 'polypeptide(L)'
;MDTKMMAPTKSAVQELVIERIFDAPKERLWKAWTDPDQMRLWWGPEEFTAPYAKIDFRVGGKYLFCMRTPEGQDLWSAGVYREIVPMERIVCTDSFADEEGNVVPASHYGIQGEFPLELLVTVTFENDRGKTIMTLQHAGIPSGMLSDCEAGWSGSFDKLAESLT
;
A
#
# COMPACT_ATOMS: atom_id res chain seq x y z
N MET A 1 24.66 26.83 3.27
CA MET A 1 24.28 26.63 2.99
C MET A 1 23.59 26.33 2.81
N ASP A 2 23.52 26.11 2.87
CA ASP A 2 22.78 25.76 2.52
C ASP A 2 21.93 25.36 2.35
N THR A 3 22.00 25.34 2.43
CA THR A 3 21.27 24.94 2.09
C THR A 3 20.47 24.49 2.13
N LYS A 4 20.60 24.47 2.35
CA LYS A 4 19.97 24.07 2.20
C LYS A 4 19.03 23.88 2.24
N MET A 5 18.99 24.04 2.61
CA MET A 5 18.24 24.04 2.48
C MET A 5 17.42 23.80 1.96
N MET A 6 17.47 23.58 1.63
CA MET A 6 16.89 23.32 0.93
C MET A 6 15.92 22.88 0.96
N ALA A 7 16.27 22.66 1.17
CA ALA A 7 15.45 21.93 1.24
C ALA A 7 14.07 21.99 1.52
N PRO A 8 13.62 22.59 1.93
CA PRO A 8 12.26 22.66 2.35
C PRO A 8 11.29 22.28 1.29
N THR A 9 11.58 22.61 0.16
CA THR A 9 10.67 22.39 -0.90
C THR A 9 10.40 20.95 -1.14
N LYS A 10 11.40 20.18 -1.00
CA LYS A 10 11.23 18.79 -1.26
C LYS A 10 10.50 18.13 -0.17
N SER A 11 10.32 18.79 0.91
CA SER A 11 9.53 18.21 1.98
C SER A 11 8.05 18.18 1.67
N ALA A 12 7.64 18.62 0.49
CA ALA A 12 6.25 18.51 0.07
C ALA A 12 5.81 17.04 -0.03
N VAL A 13 6.72 16.12 -0.33
CA VAL A 13 6.43 14.69 -0.34
C VAL A 13 7.50 13.97 0.45
N GLN A 14 7.10 12.84 1.04
CA GLN A 14 7.98 12.05 1.88
C GLN A 14 7.78 10.57 1.64
N GLU A 15 8.67 9.77 2.20
CA GLU A 15 8.58 8.33 2.15
C GLU A 15 8.18 7.81 3.52
N LEU A 16 7.15 6.98 3.56
CA LEU A 16 6.73 6.29 4.77
C LEU A 16 7.41 4.93 4.78
N VAL A 17 8.01 4.55 5.91
CA VAL A 17 8.64 3.24 6.08
C VAL A 17 8.03 2.58 7.30
N ILE A 18 7.48 1.37 7.13
CA ILE A 18 6.91 0.58 8.22
C ILE A 18 7.54 -0.80 8.18
N GLU A 19 8.13 -1.21 9.30
CA GLU A 19 8.65 -2.56 9.45
C GLU A 19 7.77 -3.31 10.43
N ARG A 20 7.41 -4.55 10.09
CA ARG A 20 6.52 -5.35 10.94
C ARG A 20 6.96 -6.82 10.90
N ILE A 21 6.92 -7.46 12.05
CA ILE A 21 7.25 -8.89 12.14
C ILE A 21 5.96 -9.68 12.27
N PHE A 22 5.78 -10.66 11.39
CA PHE A 22 4.61 -11.54 11.40
C PHE A 22 5.02 -12.95 11.78
N ASP A 23 4.23 -13.60 12.63
CA ASP A 23 4.49 -14.97 13.05
C ASP A 23 3.93 -15.95 12.02
N ALA A 24 4.55 -15.93 10.85
CA ALA A 24 4.17 -16.78 9.73
C ALA A 24 5.33 -16.83 8.73
N PRO A 25 5.44 -17.90 7.95
CA PRO A 25 6.53 -17.99 6.96
C PRO A 25 6.31 -17.06 5.78
N LYS A 26 7.38 -16.77 5.05
CA LYS A 26 7.34 -15.86 3.91
C LYS A 26 6.28 -16.24 2.88
N GLU A 27 6.07 -17.51 2.67
CA GLU A 27 5.09 -18.01 1.70
C GLU A 27 3.68 -17.51 2.02
N ARG A 28 3.35 -17.44 3.32
CA ARG A 28 2.04 -16.97 3.76
C ARG A 28 1.91 -15.47 3.50
N LEU A 29 2.95 -14.71 3.80
CA LEU A 29 2.95 -13.28 3.55
C LEU A 29 2.92 -12.98 2.06
N TRP A 30 3.71 -13.70 1.29
CA TRP A 30 3.72 -13.55 -0.16
C TRP A 30 2.34 -13.79 -0.75
N LYS A 31 1.68 -14.84 -0.31
CA LYS A 31 0.34 -15.17 -0.79
C LYS A 31 -0.67 -14.09 -0.41
N ALA A 32 -0.54 -13.54 0.79
CA ALA A 32 -1.44 -12.48 1.25
C ALA A 32 -1.37 -11.24 0.34
N TRP A 33 -0.21 -10.98 -0.24
CA TRP A 33 0.00 -9.82 -1.11
C TRP A 33 -0.28 -10.10 -2.59
N THR A 34 -0.38 -11.36 -3.00
CA THR A 34 -0.45 -11.72 -4.43
C THR A 34 -1.74 -12.42 -4.83
N ASP A 35 -2.46 -12.96 -3.88
CA ASP A 35 -3.73 -13.65 -4.14
C ASP A 35 -4.87 -12.67 -3.85
N PRO A 36 -5.74 -12.37 -4.83
CA PRO A 36 -6.81 -11.40 -4.61
C PRO A 36 -7.77 -11.78 -3.48
N ASP A 37 -8.05 -13.07 -3.29
CA ASP A 37 -8.94 -13.49 -2.19
C ASP A 37 -8.30 -13.24 -0.83
N GLN A 38 -6.97 -13.44 -0.73
CA GLN A 38 -6.24 -13.15 0.50
C GLN A 38 -6.15 -11.64 0.73
N MET A 39 -5.90 -10.89 -0.33
CA MET A 39 -5.79 -9.42 -0.26
C MET A 39 -7.06 -8.80 0.32
N ARG A 40 -8.21 -9.32 -0.04
CA ARG A 40 -9.49 -8.79 0.42
C ARG A 40 -9.71 -8.95 1.93
N LEU A 41 -8.95 -9.82 2.58
CA LEU A 41 -9.10 -10.04 4.02
C LEU A 41 -8.49 -8.93 4.86
N TRP A 42 -7.55 -8.17 4.31
CA TRP A 42 -6.79 -7.23 5.13
C TRP A 42 -6.58 -5.84 4.50
N TRP A 43 -6.88 -5.66 3.23
CA TRP A 43 -6.63 -4.39 2.55
C TRP A 43 -7.50 -3.28 3.12
N GLY A 44 -6.88 -2.09 3.35
CA GLY A 44 -7.55 -0.90 3.86
C GLY A 44 -7.41 -0.75 5.36
N PRO A 45 -7.61 0.46 5.89
CA PRO A 45 -7.57 0.72 7.34
C PRO A 45 -8.48 -0.23 8.10
N GLU A 46 -8.28 -0.33 9.40
CA GLU A 46 -8.90 -1.37 10.21
C GLU A 46 -10.43 -1.45 10.09
N GLU A 47 -11.08 -0.31 10.03
CA GLU A 47 -12.55 -0.28 9.98
C GLU A 47 -13.12 -0.42 8.57
N PHE A 48 -12.24 -0.48 7.57
CA PHE A 48 -12.65 -0.61 6.17
C PHE A 48 -12.76 -2.07 5.78
N THR A 49 -13.57 -2.34 4.75
CA THR A 49 -13.61 -3.67 4.13
C THR A 49 -13.08 -3.54 2.70
N ALA A 50 -12.77 -4.68 2.09
CA ALA A 50 -12.25 -4.71 0.73
C ALA A 50 -13.15 -5.61 -0.12
N PRO A 51 -14.24 -5.05 -0.69
CA PRO A 51 -15.21 -5.87 -1.44
C PRO A 51 -14.70 -6.35 -2.79
N TYR A 52 -13.61 -5.79 -3.30
CA TYR A 52 -13.13 -6.17 -4.64
C TYR A 52 -11.60 -6.08 -4.71
N ALA A 53 -10.99 -7.10 -5.31
CA ALA A 53 -9.57 -7.10 -5.63
C ALA A 53 -9.34 -7.89 -6.91
N LYS A 54 -8.57 -7.32 -7.82
CA LYS A 54 -8.18 -7.98 -9.07
C LYS A 54 -6.69 -7.77 -9.24
N ILE A 55 -5.97 -8.86 -9.53
CA ILE A 55 -4.51 -8.82 -9.62
C ILE A 55 -4.06 -9.59 -10.86
N ASP A 56 -3.26 -8.94 -11.69
CA ASP A 56 -2.53 -9.60 -12.78
C ASP A 56 -1.06 -9.56 -12.35
N PHE A 57 -0.63 -10.59 -11.61
CA PHE A 57 0.65 -10.56 -10.91
C PHE A 57 1.81 -10.94 -11.80
N ARG A 58 2.31 -9.95 -12.52
CA ARG A 58 3.50 -10.06 -13.37
C ARG A 58 4.04 -8.63 -13.58
N VAL A 59 5.30 -8.52 -13.93
CA VAL A 59 5.87 -7.20 -14.24
C VAL A 59 5.10 -6.62 -15.43
N GLY A 60 4.62 -5.39 -15.26
CA GLY A 60 3.76 -4.74 -16.25
C GLY A 60 2.29 -5.07 -16.08
N GLY A 61 1.94 -6.05 -15.23
CA GLY A 61 0.55 -6.34 -14.93
C GLY A 61 -0.04 -5.30 -13.99
N LYS A 62 -1.36 -5.27 -13.90
CA LYS A 62 -2.07 -4.24 -13.12
C LYS A 62 -2.87 -4.86 -12.00
N TYR A 63 -3.11 -4.06 -10.96
CA TYR A 63 -4.06 -4.42 -9.93
C TYR A 63 -5.14 -3.36 -9.82
N LEU A 64 -6.29 -3.76 -9.30
CA LEU A 64 -7.40 -2.86 -9.01
C LEU A 64 -8.04 -3.31 -7.71
N PHE A 65 -8.03 -2.45 -6.70
CA PHE A 65 -8.60 -2.75 -5.39
C PHE A 65 -9.67 -1.74 -5.05
N CYS A 66 -10.69 -2.21 -4.30
CA CYS A 66 -11.70 -1.34 -3.72
C CYS A 66 -11.68 -1.53 -2.22
N MET A 67 -11.63 -0.43 -1.48
CA MET A 67 -11.87 -0.48 -0.05
C MET A 67 -13.12 0.34 0.25
N ARG A 68 -13.90 -0.11 1.23
CA ARG A 68 -15.17 0.50 1.58
C ARG A 68 -15.13 1.03 2.99
N THR A 69 -15.47 2.32 3.15
CA THR A 69 -15.50 2.95 4.46
C THR A 69 -16.68 2.40 5.28
N PRO A 70 -16.68 2.60 6.62
CA PRO A 70 -17.81 2.23 7.44
C PRO A 70 -19.12 2.87 7.01
N GLU A 71 -19.06 4.05 6.36
CA GLU A 71 -20.24 4.76 5.87
C GLU A 71 -20.71 4.25 4.52
N GLY A 72 -19.98 3.32 3.91
CA GLY A 72 -20.36 2.71 2.65
C GLY A 72 -19.81 3.39 1.40
N GLN A 73 -18.84 4.28 1.55
CA GLN A 73 -18.19 4.90 0.40
C GLN A 73 -17.10 3.99 -0.13
N ASP A 74 -17.08 3.77 -1.43
CA ASP A 74 -16.05 2.98 -2.08
C ASP A 74 -14.91 3.87 -2.58
N LEU A 75 -13.67 3.45 -2.25
CA LEU A 75 -12.47 4.12 -2.73
C LEU A 75 -11.66 3.09 -3.51
N TRP A 76 -11.33 3.45 -4.74
CA TRP A 76 -10.60 2.55 -5.64
C TRP A 76 -9.15 2.97 -5.75
N SER A 77 -8.28 1.98 -5.88
CA SER A 77 -6.86 2.21 -6.13
C SER A 77 -6.38 1.24 -7.19
N ALA A 78 -5.40 1.68 -7.95
CA ALA A 78 -4.85 0.88 -9.04
C ALA A 78 -3.36 1.09 -9.13
N GLY A 79 -2.66 0.14 -9.74
CA GLY A 79 -1.23 0.28 -9.95
C GLY A 79 -0.70 -0.73 -10.94
N VAL A 80 0.59 -0.63 -11.18
CA VAL A 80 1.31 -1.48 -12.13
C VAL A 80 2.51 -2.07 -11.39
N TYR A 81 2.70 -3.39 -11.51
CA TYR A 81 3.86 -4.05 -10.94
C TYR A 81 5.11 -3.71 -11.74
N ARG A 82 6.12 -3.17 -11.07
CA ARG A 82 7.38 -2.74 -11.68
C ARG A 82 8.49 -3.76 -11.49
N GLU A 83 8.52 -4.43 -10.33
CA GLU A 83 9.54 -5.41 -10.03
C GLU A 83 8.93 -6.50 -9.15
N ILE A 84 9.26 -7.75 -9.45
CA ILE A 84 8.83 -8.90 -8.66
C ILE A 84 10.03 -9.81 -8.47
N VAL A 85 10.47 -9.96 -7.21
CA VAL A 85 11.47 -10.96 -6.85
C VAL A 85 10.75 -11.95 -5.96
N PRO A 86 10.46 -13.17 -6.45
CA PRO A 86 9.60 -14.12 -5.73
C PRO A 86 10.03 -14.33 -4.29
N MET A 87 9.08 -14.23 -3.39
CA MET A 87 9.25 -14.39 -1.94
C MET A 87 10.09 -13.31 -1.27
N GLU A 88 10.56 -12.29 -2.03
CA GLU A 88 11.47 -11.30 -1.45
C GLU A 88 11.03 -9.87 -1.63
N ARG A 89 10.47 -9.51 -2.80
CA ARG A 89 10.25 -8.10 -3.08
C ARG A 89 9.20 -7.86 -4.14
N ILE A 90 8.34 -6.89 -3.87
CA ILE A 90 7.35 -6.39 -4.83
C ILE A 90 7.49 -4.89 -4.89
N VAL A 91 7.63 -4.33 -6.09
CA VAL A 91 7.59 -2.89 -6.32
C VAL A 91 6.43 -2.62 -7.26
N CYS A 92 5.54 -1.72 -6.87
CA CYS A 92 4.41 -1.34 -7.71
C CYS A 92 4.08 0.13 -7.56
N THR A 93 3.40 0.67 -8.56
CA THR A 93 2.85 2.01 -8.45
C THR A 93 1.55 1.94 -7.65
N ASP A 94 1.10 3.08 -7.15
CA ASP A 94 -0.12 3.17 -6.38
C ASP A 94 -0.79 4.50 -6.68
N SER A 95 -2.03 4.45 -7.13
CA SER A 95 -2.77 5.64 -7.54
C SER A 95 -4.22 5.52 -7.08
N PHE A 96 -4.84 6.65 -6.78
CA PHE A 96 -6.29 6.66 -6.67
C PHE A 96 -6.86 6.38 -8.06
N ALA A 97 -7.98 5.67 -8.11
CA ALA A 97 -8.58 5.26 -9.38
C ALA A 97 -10.09 5.31 -9.29
N ASP A 98 -10.74 5.26 -10.44
CA ASP A 98 -12.18 5.04 -10.47
C ASP A 98 -12.43 3.53 -10.55
N GLU A 99 -13.69 3.12 -10.59
CA GLU A 99 -14.03 1.70 -10.57
C GLU A 99 -13.60 0.96 -11.84
N GLU A 100 -13.24 1.69 -12.86
CA GLU A 100 -12.75 1.09 -14.11
C GLU A 100 -11.24 1.01 -14.16
N GLY A 101 -10.56 1.52 -13.13
CA GLY A 101 -9.11 1.48 -13.06
C GLY A 101 -8.41 2.68 -13.66
N ASN A 102 -9.15 3.73 -14.03
CA ASN A 102 -8.55 4.95 -14.54
C ASN A 102 -8.00 5.77 -13.38
N VAL A 103 -6.77 6.26 -13.51
CA VAL A 103 -6.12 7.07 -12.48
C VAL A 103 -6.87 8.39 -12.34
N VAL A 104 -7.17 8.76 -11.09
CA VAL A 104 -7.84 10.01 -10.76
C VAL A 104 -7.05 10.71 -9.65
N PRO A 105 -7.18 12.03 -9.51
CA PRO A 105 -6.51 12.72 -8.40
C PRO A 105 -7.20 12.41 -7.07
N ALA A 106 -6.50 12.60 -5.97
CA ALA A 106 -7.06 12.38 -4.63
C ALA A 106 -8.32 13.20 -4.40
N SER A 107 -8.41 14.37 -5.00
CA SER A 107 -9.57 15.23 -4.89
C SER A 107 -10.85 14.62 -5.46
N HIS A 108 -10.72 13.61 -6.32
CA HIS A 108 -11.87 12.87 -6.83
C HIS A 108 -12.69 12.27 -5.67
N TYR A 109 -12.02 11.90 -4.59
CA TYR A 109 -12.66 11.33 -3.40
C TYR A 109 -12.76 12.35 -2.25
N GLY A 110 -12.47 13.62 -2.53
CA GLY A 110 -12.52 14.65 -1.50
C GLY A 110 -11.35 14.59 -0.52
N ILE A 111 -10.30 13.87 -0.88
CA ILE A 111 -9.13 13.72 -0.01
C ILE A 111 -8.24 14.95 -0.16
N GLN A 112 -7.89 15.54 0.99
CA GLN A 112 -7.03 16.71 1.04
C GLN A 112 -5.57 16.30 0.84
N GLY A 113 -4.75 17.25 0.41
CA GLY A 113 -3.32 17.04 0.23
C GLY A 113 -2.92 17.00 -1.23
N GLU A 114 -1.66 17.31 -1.48
CA GLU A 114 -1.14 17.36 -2.83
C GLU A 114 -0.49 16.02 -3.20
N PHE A 115 -1.31 14.98 -3.27
CA PHE A 115 -0.83 13.69 -3.69
C PHE A 115 -0.42 13.71 -5.16
N PRO A 116 0.75 13.17 -5.52
CA PRO A 116 1.05 12.92 -6.93
C PRO A 116 0.03 11.93 -7.49
N LEU A 117 -0.18 11.95 -8.79
CA LEU A 117 -1.09 11.00 -9.42
C LEU A 117 -0.59 9.57 -9.27
N GLU A 118 0.72 9.37 -9.13
CA GLU A 118 1.30 8.04 -8.99
C GLU A 118 2.30 8.04 -7.86
N LEU A 119 2.09 7.14 -6.90
CA LEU A 119 3.02 6.91 -5.81
C LEU A 119 3.74 5.59 -6.07
N LEU A 120 4.72 5.26 -5.24
CA LEU A 120 5.47 4.01 -5.38
C LEU A 120 5.45 3.25 -4.07
N VAL A 121 5.10 1.97 -4.15
CA VAL A 121 5.08 1.07 -2.99
C VAL A 121 6.12 -0.02 -3.21
N THR A 122 6.97 -0.22 -2.21
CA THR A 122 7.93 -1.32 -2.20
C THR A 122 7.67 -2.12 -0.93
N VAL A 123 7.49 -3.44 -1.07
CA VAL A 123 7.37 -4.30 0.08
C VAL A 123 8.41 -5.42 -0.04
N THR A 124 9.13 -5.66 1.06
CA THR A 124 10.15 -6.70 1.12
C THR A 124 9.83 -7.68 2.23
N PHE A 125 10.29 -8.90 2.06
CA PHE A 125 10.03 -9.99 2.99
C PHE A 125 11.35 -10.67 3.32
N GLU A 126 11.66 -10.79 4.62
CA GLU A 126 12.86 -11.48 5.07
C GLU A 126 12.48 -12.55 6.10
N ASN A 127 13.09 -13.70 5.97
CA ASN A 127 12.87 -14.76 6.95
C ASN A 127 13.67 -14.48 8.22
N ASP A 128 13.03 -14.67 9.38
CA ASP A 128 13.69 -14.54 10.67
C ASP A 128 13.20 -15.67 11.58
N ARG A 129 13.90 -16.79 11.54
CA ARG A 129 13.62 -17.94 12.42
C ARG A 129 12.19 -18.44 12.27
N GLY A 130 11.74 -18.55 11.04
CA GLY A 130 10.38 -19.03 10.74
C GLY A 130 9.33 -17.94 10.76
N LYS A 131 9.68 -16.74 11.21
CA LYS A 131 8.83 -15.56 11.13
C LYS A 131 9.23 -14.74 9.93
N THR A 132 8.46 -13.72 9.61
CA THR A 132 8.75 -12.85 8.47
C THR A 132 8.86 -11.42 8.93
N ILE A 133 9.97 -10.77 8.56
CA ILE A 133 10.12 -9.33 8.70
C ILE A 133 9.65 -8.73 7.37
N MET A 134 8.58 -7.95 7.45
CA MET A 134 8.02 -7.28 6.26
C MET A 134 8.26 -5.79 6.39
N THR A 135 8.84 -5.19 5.34
CA THR A 135 9.09 -3.75 5.31
C THR A 135 8.33 -3.14 4.15
N LEU A 136 7.51 -2.15 4.46
CA LEU A 136 6.78 -1.37 3.46
C LEU A 136 7.45 -0.01 3.32
N GLN A 137 7.68 0.41 2.08
CA GLN A 137 8.12 1.76 1.76
C GLN A 137 7.08 2.36 0.82
N HIS A 138 6.51 3.50 1.20
CA HIS A 138 5.47 4.17 0.41
C HIS A 138 5.94 5.58 0.12
N ALA A 139 6.40 5.81 -1.10
CA ALA A 139 7.01 7.07 -1.51
C ALA A 139 5.99 7.98 -2.19
N GLY A 140 6.15 9.29 -2.03
CA GLY A 140 5.29 10.28 -2.67
C GLY A 140 4.18 10.81 -1.78
N ILE A 141 4.21 10.50 -0.48
CA ILE A 141 3.15 10.94 0.44
C ILE A 141 3.37 12.41 0.81
N PRO A 142 2.34 13.25 0.68
CA PRO A 142 2.44 14.64 1.15
C PRO A 142 2.79 14.68 2.64
N SER A 143 3.68 15.59 3.03
CA SER A 143 4.19 15.63 4.38
C SER A 143 3.09 15.73 5.44
N GLY A 144 2.04 16.48 5.16
CA GLY A 144 0.93 16.61 6.10
C GLY A 144 0.07 15.38 6.25
N MET A 145 0.25 14.37 5.38
CA MET A 145 -0.55 13.15 5.38
C MET A 145 0.19 11.92 5.89
N LEU A 146 1.46 12.09 6.29
CA LEU A 146 2.29 10.95 6.66
C LEU A 146 1.70 10.16 7.83
N SER A 147 1.24 10.87 8.84
CA SER A 147 0.67 10.26 10.03
C SER A 147 -0.61 9.48 9.72
N ASP A 148 -1.47 10.04 8.88
CA ASP A 148 -2.72 9.37 8.51
C ASP A 148 -2.45 8.12 7.68
N CYS A 149 -1.48 8.19 6.77
CA CYS A 149 -1.11 7.04 5.95
C CYS A 149 -0.51 5.94 6.81
N GLU A 150 0.31 6.31 7.79
CA GLU A 150 0.90 5.34 8.70
C GLU A 150 -0.18 4.62 9.50
N ALA A 151 -1.15 5.37 10.02
CA ALA A 151 -2.25 4.79 10.77
C ALA A 151 -3.06 3.83 9.91
N GLY A 152 -3.32 4.22 8.66
CA GLY A 152 -4.06 3.35 7.73
C GLY A 152 -3.34 2.05 7.45
N TRP A 153 -2.05 2.11 7.15
CA TRP A 153 -1.26 0.91 6.91
C TRP A 153 -1.16 0.03 8.15
N SER A 154 -0.99 0.64 9.33
CA SER A 154 -0.91 -0.12 10.57
C SER A 154 -2.21 -0.89 10.84
N GLY A 155 -3.35 -0.27 10.59
CA GLY A 155 -4.64 -0.94 10.71
C GLY A 155 -4.77 -2.11 9.73
N SER A 156 -4.32 -1.91 8.49
CA SER A 156 -4.31 -2.98 7.48
C SER A 156 -3.45 -4.15 7.96
N PHE A 157 -2.27 -3.84 8.50
CA PHE A 157 -1.34 -4.89 8.93
C PHE A 157 -1.83 -5.63 10.17
N ASP A 158 -2.63 -4.98 11.03
CA ASP A 158 -3.28 -5.67 12.12
C ASP A 158 -4.25 -6.73 11.60
N LYS A 159 -5.03 -6.37 10.57
CA LYS A 159 -5.93 -7.32 9.91
C LYS A 159 -5.15 -8.42 9.20
N LEU A 160 -4.02 -8.06 8.59
CA LEU A 160 -3.15 -9.05 7.94
C LEU A 160 -2.68 -10.08 8.97
N ALA A 161 -2.21 -9.62 10.12
CA ALA A 161 -1.76 -10.52 11.17
C ALA A 161 -2.87 -11.47 11.59
N GLU A 162 -4.09 -10.97 11.75
CA GLU A 162 -5.23 -11.83 12.09
C GLU A 162 -5.53 -12.85 11.00
N SER A 163 -5.38 -12.48 9.75
CA SER A 163 -5.68 -13.38 8.63
C SER A 163 -4.70 -14.53 8.51
N LEU A 164 -3.54 -14.40 9.16
CA LEU A 164 -2.50 -15.43 9.10
C LEU A 164 -2.63 -16.49 10.20
N THR A 165 -3.54 -16.31 11.13
CA THR A 165 -3.74 -17.27 12.22
C THR A 165 -4.63 -18.43 11.81
#